data_ae88ff0552fffdbbd799bb63609b68b6
#
_entry.id   ae88ff0552fffdbbd799bb63609b68b6
#
_cell.length_a   1.000
_cell.length_b   1.000
_cell.length_c   1.000
_cell.angle_alpha   90.00
_cell.angle_beta   90.00
_cell.angle_gamma   90.00
#
_symmetry.space_group_name_H-M   'P 1'
#
loop_
_entity.id
_entity.type
_entity.pdbx_description
1 polymer ?
#
loop_
_entity_poly.entity_id
_entity_poly.type
_entity_poly.pdbx_seq_one_letter_code
_entity_poly.pdbx_strand_id
1 'polypeptide(L)'
;MCIRDSSILATGIMASASFADTFTLRVGSGHPSKPTAYVGNMEKVLVPNIKKRVAAETNHKVRIIEAYAGKIAKVHETLEAVEKGLLDIGSYCVCFETAKLLPWNFDYFVPFTTTNLETNWAVKHKILKQFPALTKMLEDKYNQKFIAMQGFDDYGIGTVKQWQKASELKGVKVIAAGPNLPWVSLFGSIPVTSTLPTMYNDLATGVAKGVIIFPSAHAGGFKFYEQAPYWKVIGFGAMAQTITTINLDTLKKLPPEVAKIIMEEAKNYEKAAVKDGQQRYQKGLTDLVKLGKKKGINDAVTYLPLDQQKIWAETIKDWPNSRAKDITKDYGMDGAALMNAYMDEMEKTGHKFPVRYKIGG
;
A
#
# COMPACT_ATOMS: atom_id res chain seq x y z
N MET A 1 63.01 -11.86 63.83
CA MET A 1 62.94 -12.37 62.44
C MET A 1 61.48 -12.37 62.04
N CYS A 2 61.05 -11.27 61.41
CA CYS A 2 59.69 -11.05 61.05
C CYS A 2 59.44 -11.49 59.60
N ILE A 3 58.55 -12.42 59.41
CA ILE A 3 58.09 -12.81 58.11
C ILE A 3 56.74 -12.07 57.89
N ARG A 4 56.75 -11.18 56.93
CA ARG A 4 55.50 -10.50 56.45
C ARG A 4 54.80 -11.38 55.39
N ASP A 5 53.66 -11.87 55.69
CA ASP A 5 52.76 -12.48 54.73
C ASP A 5 51.99 -11.39 53.99
N SER A 6 52.23 -11.31 52.69
CA SER A 6 51.48 -10.42 51.75
C SER A 6 50.38 -11.24 51.10
N SER A 7 49.17 -11.10 51.61
CA SER A 7 47.97 -11.64 50.96
C SER A 7 47.57 -10.76 49.79
N ILE A 8 47.74 -11.26 48.56
CA ILE A 8 47.21 -10.63 47.33
C ILE A 8 45.74 -10.99 47.23
N LEU A 9 44.84 -10.02 47.47
CA LEU A 9 43.42 -10.14 47.17
C LEU A 9 43.24 -10.02 45.63
N ALA A 10 43.00 -11.14 44.96
CA ALA A 10 42.55 -11.15 43.57
C ALA A 10 41.05 -10.78 43.53
N THR A 11 40.77 -9.53 43.18
CA THR A 11 39.39 -9.08 42.87
C THR A 11 38.98 -9.65 41.52
N GLY A 12 38.26 -10.77 41.54
CA GLY A 12 37.63 -11.33 40.33
C GLY A 12 36.52 -10.40 39.86
N ILE A 13 36.73 -9.75 38.72
CA ILE A 13 35.66 -9.06 37.98
C ILE A 13 34.75 -10.16 37.44
N MET A 14 33.64 -10.44 38.10
CA MET A 14 32.54 -11.22 37.54
C MET A 14 31.93 -10.37 36.43
N ALA A 15 32.29 -10.61 35.19
CA ALA A 15 31.53 -10.17 34.05
C ALA A 15 30.16 -10.87 34.13
N SER A 16 29.13 -10.15 34.55
CA SER A 16 27.77 -10.60 34.46
C SER A 16 27.47 -10.85 32.97
N ALA A 17 27.40 -12.13 32.62
CA ALA A 17 26.89 -12.51 31.30
C ALA A 17 25.45 -11.96 31.19
N SER A 18 25.29 -10.85 30.48
CA SER A 18 23.97 -10.34 30.12
C SER A 18 23.30 -11.42 29.27
N PHE A 19 22.31 -12.08 29.83
CA PHE A 19 21.50 -13.03 29.06
C PHE A 19 20.85 -12.26 27.90
N ALA A 20 21.03 -12.77 26.69
CA ALA A 20 20.42 -12.21 25.50
C ALA A 20 18.88 -12.29 25.59
N ASP A 21 18.22 -11.14 25.73
CA ASP A 21 16.76 -11.10 25.71
C ASP A 21 16.22 -11.51 24.35
N THR A 22 15.18 -12.33 24.37
CA THR A 22 14.46 -12.75 23.15
C THR A 22 13.13 -12.01 23.04
N PHE A 23 13.02 -11.14 22.05
CA PHE A 23 11.78 -10.40 21.75
C PHE A 23 10.96 -11.19 20.73
N THR A 24 9.69 -11.42 21.01
CA THR A 24 8.77 -12.05 20.06
C THR A 24 7.91 -10.97 19.42
N LEU A 25 7.96 -10.86 18.08
CA LEU A 25 7.17 -9.92 17.28
C LEU A 25 6.24 -10.68 16.36
N ARG A 26 4.98 -10.26 16.31
CA ARG A 26 3.96 -10.73 15.37
C ARG A 26 3.91 -9.75 14.20
N VAL A 27 4.28 -10.22 13.04
CA VAL A 27 4.33 -9.42 11.80
C VAL A 27 3.30 -9.96 10.82
N GLY A 28 2.40 -9.10 10.33
CA GLY A 28 1.30 -9.62 9.53
C GLY A 28 0.64 -8.64 8.58
N SER A 29 -0.29 -9.20 7.80
CA SER A 29 -1.14 -8.49 6.85
C SER A 29 -2.40 -9.30 6.55
N GLY A 30 -3.50 -8.60 6.24
CA GLY A 30 -4.70 -9.24 5.73
C GLY A 30 -4.54 -9.82 4.32
N HIS A 31 -3.59 -9.28 3.53
CA HIS A 31 -3.28 -9.79 2.21
C HIS A 31 -2.26 -10.95 2.23
N PRO A 32 -2.31 -11.85 1.24
CA PRO A 32 -1.34 -12.93 1.09
C PRO A 32 0.00 -12.40 0.53
N SER A 33 1.11 -13.06 0.91
CA SER A 33 2.46 -12.63 0.52
C SER A 33 2.76 -12.84 -0.97
N LYS A 34 2.44 -14.00 -1.52
CA LYS A 34 2.83 -14.36 -2.89
C LYS A 34 2.29 -13.42 -3.98
N PRO A 35 0.98 -13.07 -4.02
CA PRO A 35 0.43 -12.24 -5.07
C PRO A 35 0.62 -10.73 -4.87
N THR A 36 0.98 -10.27 -3.67
CA THR A 36 1.14 -8.84 -3.38
C THR A 36 2.60 -8.47 -3.13
N ALA A 37 3.11 -7.46 -3.85
CA ALA A 37 4.52 -7.07 -3.77
C ALA A 37 4.90 -6.66 -2.34
N TYR A 38 4.10 -5.83 -1.70
CA TYR A 38 4.42 -5.30 -0.38
C TYR A 38 4.46 -6.38 0.71
N VAL A 39 3.49 -7.33 0.76
CA VAL A 39 3.54 -8.43 1.74
C VAL A 39 4.62 -9.44 1.39
N GLY A 40 4.83 -9.72 0.09
CA GLY A 40 5.90 -10.62 -0.35
C GLY A 40 7.29 -10.11 0.02
N ASN A 41 7.49 -8.79 0.04
CA ASN A 41 8.76 -8.20 0.48
C ASN A 41 8.85 -8.07 2.02
N MET A 42 7.74 -8.07 2.79
CA MET A 42 7.80 -8.29 4.24
C MET A 42 8.44 -9.65 4.54
N GLU A 43 7.94 -10.72 3.88
CA GLU A 43 8.41 -12.09 4.03
C GLU A 43 9.86 -12.29 3.56
N LYS A 44 10.25 -11.66 2.44
CA LYS A 44 11.56 -11.91 1.79
C LYS A 44 12.66 -10.94 2.21
N VAL A 45 12.31 -9.73 2.65
CA VAL A 45 13.28 -8.67 2.95
C VAL A 45 13.18 -8.23 4.40
N LEU A 46 12.03 -7.69 4.84
CA LEU A 46 11.90 -7.09 6.17
C LEU A 46 12.22 -8.11 7.28
N VAL A 47 11.49 -9.22 7.30
CA VAL A 47 11.59 -10.22 8.37
C VAL A 47 12.96 -10.88 8.43
N PRO A 48 13.54 -11.40 7.31
CA PRO A 48 14.86 -12.01 7.34
C PRO A 48 15.97 -11.04 7.74
N ASN A 49 15.92 -9.80 7.25
CA ASN A 49 16.94 -8.80 7.53
C ASN A 49 16.91 -8.36 9.00
N ILE A 50 15.72 -8.13 9.58
CA ILE A 50 15.62 -7.82 11.02
C ILE A 50 16.24 -8.96 11.84
N LYS A 51 15.86 -10.22 11.58
CA LYS A 51 16.42 -11.38 12.30
C LYS A 51 17.94 -11.44 12.17
N LYS A 52 18.45 -11.28 10.96
CA LYS A 52 19.90 -11.35 10.67
C LYS A 52 20.68 -10.24 11.37
N ARG A 53 20.20 -8.99 11.24
CA ARG A 53 20.93 -7.83 11.78
C ARG A 53 20.88 -7.78 13.30
N VAL A 54 19.73 -8.05 13.91
CA VAL A 54 19.63 -8.09 15.37
C VAL A 54 20.59 -9.13 15.95
N ALA A 55 20.66 -10.33 15.36
CA ALA A 55 21.57 -11.37 15.81
C ALA A 55 23.06 -11.03 15.59
N ALA A 56 23.39 -10.24 14.56
CA ALA A 56 24.77 -9.88 14.22
C ALA A 56 25.27 -8.60 14.90
N GLU A 57 24.39 -7.64 15.19
CA GLU A 57 24.74 -6.29 15.59
C GLU A 57 24.39 -5.98 17.07
N THR A 58 23.68 -6.89 17.74
CA THR A 58 23.23 -6.71 19.14
C THR A 58 23.42 -7.99 19.95
N ASN A 59 23.27 -7.87 21.28
CA ASN A 59 23.25 -9.01 22.19
C ASN A 59 21.84 -9.61 22.36
N HIS A 60 20.88 -9.22 21.49
CA HIS A 60 19.49 -9.64 21.56
C HIS A 60 19.11 -10.64 20.46
N LYS A 61 17.99 -11.29 20.66
CA LYS A 61 17.35 -12.16 19.66
C LYS A 61 15.94 -11.68 19.36
N VAL A 62 15.53 -11.78 18.09
CA VAL A 62 14.15 -11.50 17.69
C VAL A 62 13.54 -12.77 17.09
N ARG A 63 12.47 -13.24 17.72
CA ARG A 63 11.60 -14.28 17.18
C ARG A 63 10.44 -13.59 16.45
N ILE A 64 10.27 -13.84 15.15
CA ILE A 64 9.18 -13.25 14.36
C ILE A 64 8.17 -14.33 14.01
N ILE A 65 6.91 -14.10 14.38
CA ILE A 65 5.74 -14.91 14.02
C ILE A 65 5.10 -14.22 12.82
N GLU A 66 5.11 -14.86 11.67
CA GLU A 66 4.59 -14.32 10.42
C GLU A 66 3.11 -14.73 10.22
N ALA A 67 2.23 -13.74 10.07
CA ALA A 67 0.79 -13.89 10.01
C ALA A 67 0.19 -13.16 8.80
N TYR A 68 0.43 -13.69 7.61
CA TYR A 68 -0.11 -13.16 6.35
C TYR A 68 -1.43 -13.85 5.97
N ALA A 69 -2.12 -13.31 4.98
CA ALA A 69 -3.39 -13.82 4.44
C ALA A 69 -4.51 -13.90 5.49
N GLY A 70 -4.57 -12.93 6.40
CA GLY A 70 -5.65 -12.84 7.38
C GLY A 70 -5.56 -13.82 8.53
N LYS A 71 -4.39 -14.44 8.79
CA LYS A 71 -4.22 -15.41 9.90
C LYS A 71 -4.50 -14.81 11.29
N ILE A 72 -4.15 -13.54 11.52
CA ILE A 72 -4.46 -12.81 12.76
C ILE A 72 -5.52 -11.74 12.49
N ALA A 73 -5.40 -10.99 11.39
CA ALA A 73 -6.30 -9.90 11.05
C ALA A 73 -6.57 -9.87 9.55
N LYS A 74 -7.83 -9.76 9.16
CA LYS A 74 -8.26 -9.60 7.77
C LYS A 74 -7.91 -8.21 7.24
N VAL A 75 -8.19 -7.95 5.94
CA VAL A 75 -7.83 -6.68 5.29
C VAL A 75 -8.45 -5.45 5.93
N HIS A 76 -9.64 -5.56 6.50
CA HIS A 76 -10.36 -4.48 7.21
C HIS A 76 -10.11 -4.46 8.73
N GLU A 77 -9.19 -5.27 9.23
CA GLU A 77 -8.95 -5.45 10.67
C GLU A 77 -7.48 -5.19 11.04
N THR A 78 -6.61 -5.01 10.03
CA THR A 78 -5.16 -4.93 10.28
C THR A 78 -4.77 -3.66 11.03
N LEU A 79 -5.44 -2.53 10.77
CA LEU A 79 -5.24 -1.27 11.51
C LEU A 79 -5.46 -1.50 13.01
N GLU A 80 -6.63 -2.03 13.38
CA GLU A 80 -6.98 -2.28 14.79
C GLU A 80 -6.14 -3.38 15.42
N ALA A 81 -5.71 -4.35 14.63
CA ALA A 81 -4.85 -5.41 15.14
C ALA A 81 -3.48 -4.87 15.57
N VAL A 82 -2.94 -3.88 14.84
CA VAL A 82 -1.72 -3.19 15.26
C VAL A 82 -2.00 -2.23 16.41
N GLU A 83 -3.09 -1.46 16.36
CA GLU A 83 -3.50 -0.55 17.44
C GLU A 83 -3.57 -1.27 18.79
N LYS A 84 -4.21 -2.44 18.83
CA LYS A 84 -4.42 -3.26 20.04
C LYS A 84 -3.24 -4.17 20.39
N GLY A 85 -2.16 -4.13 19.61
CA GLY A 85 -1.00 -4.99 19.81
C GLY A 85 -1.25 -6.48 19.54
N LEU A 86 -2.28 -6.85 18.78
CA LEU A 86 -2.45 -8.22 18.26
C LEU A 86 -1.40 -8.52 17.17
N LEU A 87 -1.03 -7.51 16.40
CA LEU A 87 0.15 -7.47 15.56
C LEU A 87 1.10 -6.41 16.12
N ASP A 88 2.38 -6.72 16.18
CA ASP A 88 3.44 -5.79 16.56
C ASP A 88 3.83 -4.91 15.36
N ILE A 89 3.91 -5.50 14.17
CA ILE A 89 4.10 -4.81 12.89
C ILE A 89 3.02 -5.29 11.93
N GLY A 90 2.28 -4.36 11.35
CA GLY A 90 1.25 -4.65 10.36
C GLY A 90 1.45 -3.87 9.07
N SER A 91 1.13 -4.50 7.93
CA SER A 91 1.09 -3.80 6.65
C SER A 91 -0.29 -3.94 6.02
N TYR A 92 -0.88 -2.81 5.62
CA TYR A 92 -2.26 -2.74 5.13
C TYR A 92 -2.45 -1.62 4.11
N CYS A 93 -3.48 -1.74 3.26
CA CYS A 93 -3.92 -0.66 2.39
C CYS A 93 -4.80 0.31 3.19
N VAL A 94 -4.46 1.59 3.19
CA VAL A 94 -5.34 2.63 3.76
C VAL A 94 -6.67 2.75 3.02
N CYS A 95 -6.76 2.17 1.82
CA CYS A 95 -7.96 2.10 1.01
C CYS A 95 -9.12 1.33 1.68
N PHE A 96 -8.81 0.39 2.56
CA PHE A 96 -9.82 -0.35 3.34
C PHE A 96 -10.22 0.36 4.62
N GLU A 97 -9.52 1.44 4.99
CA GLU A 97 -9.75 2.24 6.19
C GLU A 97 -10.18 3.68 5.85
N THR A 98 -10.89 3.87 4.73
CA THR A 98 -11.24 5.22 4.22
C THR A 98 -11.99 6.06 5.27
N ALA A 99 -12.88 5.44 6.06
CA ALA A 99 -13.62 6.15 7.11
C ALA A 99 -12.75 6.60 8.30
N LYS A 100 -11.59 5.97 8.53
CA LYS A 100 -10.67 6.28 9.64
C LYS A 100 -9.45 7.04 9.17
N LEU A 101 -9.01 6.78 7.95
CA LEU A 101 -7.79 7.30 7.33
C LEU A 101 -8.10 8.07 6.03
N LEU A 102 -9.23 8.83 5.99
CA LEU A 102 -9.62 9.60 4.82
C LEU A 102 -8.49 10.49 4.29
N PRO A 103 -7.74 11.24 5.12
CA PRO A 103 -6.64 12.08 4.64
C PRO A 103 -5.52 11.28 3.95
N TRP A 104 -5.27 10.04 4.36
CA TRP A 104 -4.26 9.17 3.74
C TRP A 104 -4.64 8.72 2.33
N ASN A 105 -5.93 8.80 1.97
CA ASN A 105 -6.45 8.39 0.67
C ASN A 105 -6.44 9.53 -0.37
N PHE A 106 -5.77 10.64 -0.11
CA PHE A 106 -5.81 11.83 -0.95
C PHE A 106 -5.40 11.57 -2.42
N ASP A 107 -4.47 10.66 -2.69
CA ASP A 107 -4.05 10.32 -4.05
C ASP A 107 -5.11 9.52 -4.82
N TYR A 108 -5.95 8.70 -4.16
CA TYR A 108 -7.14 8.12 -4.81
C TYR A 108 -8.14 9.20 -5.24
N PHE A 109 -8.18 10.32 -4.53
CA PHE A 109 -9.10 11.42 -4.85
C PHE A 109 -8.61 12.31 -5.98
N VAL A 110 -7.36 12.09 -6.45
CA VAL A 110 -6.76 12.77 -7.60
C VAL A 110 -6.32 11.72 -8.64
N PRO A 111 -7.27 11.03 -9.32
CA PRO A 111 -6.90 10.05 -10.35
C PRO A 111 -6.30 10.73 -11.59
N PHE A 112 -5.81 9.91 -12.53
CA PHE A 112 -5.02 10.31 -13.71
C PHE A 112 -3.65 10.88 -13.37
N THR A 113 -3.04 10.34 -12.32
CA THR A 113 -1.65 10.61 -11.93
C THR A 113 -0.67 9.73 -12.72
N THR A 114 0.59 9.68 -12.29
CA THR A 114 1.60 8.87 -12.96
C THR A 114 1.32 7.37 -12.86
N THR A 115 1.57 6.63 -13.93
CA THR A 115 1.53 5.16 -13.96
C THR A 115 2.78 4.52 -13.33
N ASN A 116 3.77 5.33 -12.98
CA ASN A 116 5.01 4.88 -12.37
C ASN A 116 4.92 4.91 -10.84
N LEU A 117 4.94 3.74 -10.21
CA LEU A 117 4.82 3.60 -8.76
C LEU A 117 5.98 4.24 -8.01
N GLU A 118 7.21 4.16 -8.54
CA GLU A 118 8.39 4.77 -7.90
C GLU A 118 8.26 6.30 -7.86
N THR A 119 7.76 6.90 -8.94
CA THR A 119 7.49 8.34 -9.02
C THR A 119 6.38 8.75 -8.04
N ASN A 120 5.25 8.03 -8.03
CA ASN A 120 4.15 8.32 -7.08
C ASN A 120 4.62 8.19 -5.63
N TRP A 121 5.34 7.13 -5.31
CA TRP A 121 5.93 6.90 -3.99
C TRP A 121 6.86 8.06 -3.56
N ALA A 122 7.75 8.52 -4.46
CA ALA A 122 8.66 9.63 -4.17
C ALA A 122 7.90 10.95 -3.93
N VAL A 123 6.87 11.22 -4.74
CA VAL A 123 5.99 12.40 -4.55
C VAL A 123 5.27 12.31 -3.21
N LYS A 124 4.67 11.17 -2.89
CA LYS A 124 3.93 11.00 -1.63
C LYS A 124 4.84 11.15 -0.40
N HIS A 125 6.10 10.72 -0.47
CA HIS A 125 7.07 11.01 0.61
C HIS A 125 7.34 12.51 0.81
N LYS A 126 7.33 13.31 -0.26
CA LYS A 126 7.43 14.78 -0.14
C LYS A 126 6.18 15.35 0.53
N ILE A 127 5.01 14.83 0.19
CA ILE A 127 3.75 15.23 0.81
C ILE A 127 3.72 14.87 2.30
N LEU A 128 4.16 13.67 2.70
CA LEU A 128 4.26 13.29 4.11
C LEU A 128 5.19 14.22 4.92
N LYS A 129 6.25 14.76 4.29
CA LYS A 129 7.13 15.78 4.92
C LYS A 129 6.46 17.14 5.03
N GLN A 130 5.68 17.55 4.03
CA GLN A 130 4.95 18.83 4.04
C GLN A 130 3.74 18.78 4.98
N PHE A 131 3.11 17.63 5.14
CA PHE A 131 1.93 17.42 5.97
C PHE A 131 2.19 16.35 7.05
N PRO A 132 3.01 16.65 8.06
CA PRO A 132 3.38 15.69 9.12
C PRO A 132 2.18 15.23 9.97
N ALA A 133 1.08 15.97 9.93
CA ALA A 133 -0.18 15.58 10.57
C ALA A 133 -0.70 14.22 10.07
N LEU A 134 -0.39 13.82 8.82
CA LEU A 134 -0.74 12.49 8.28
C LEU A 134 -0.11 11.36 9.10
N THR A 135 1.19 11.42 9.34
CA THR A 135 1.85 10.37 10.14
C THR A 135 1.52 10.50 11.63
N LYS A 136 1.39 11.74 12.13
CA LYS A 136 1.05 12.01 13.53
C LYS A 136 -0.33 11.46 13.90
N MET A 137 -1.32 11.49 13.00
CA MET A 137 -2.64 10.91 13.29
C MET A 137 -2.60 9.40 13.58
N LEU A 138 -1.63 8.65 13.02
CA LEU A 138 -1.45 7.23 13.32
C LEU A 138 -0.94 7.03 14.76
N GLU A 139 -0.06 7.91 15.22
CA GLU A 139 0.46 7.89 16.59
C GLU A 139 -0.62 8.32 17.59
N ASP A 140 -1.32 9.43 17.32
CA ASP A 140 -2.28 10.04 18.25
C ASP A 140 -3.59 9.25 18.38
N LYS A 141 -4.07 8.65 17.28
CA LYS A 141 -5.39 8.01 17.27
C LYS A 141 -5.34 6.48 17.27
N TYR A 142 -4.26 5.89 16.77
CA TYR A 142 -4.20 4.45 16.52
C TYR A 142 -3.02 3.75 17.18
N ASN A 143 -2.30 4.43 18.09
CA ASN A 143 -1.16 3.85 18.81
C ASN A 143 -0.12 3.18 17.88
N GLN A 144 0.15 3.78 16.71
CA GLN A 144 1.02 3.20 15.67
C GLN A 144 2.03 4.23 15.15
N LYS A 145 3.25 3.79 14.94
CA LYS A 145 4.25 4.57 14.21
C LYS A 145 4.34 4.10 12.77
N PHE A 146 4.23 5.03 11.84
CA PHE A 146 4.54 4.82 10.43
C PHE A 146 6.01 4.46 10.25
N ILE A 147 6.32 3.36 9.54
CA ILE A 147 7.69 2.92 9.30
C ILE A 147 8.05 2.70 7.83
N ALA A 148 7.06 2.44 6.97
CA ALA A 148 7.28 2.27 5.53
C ALA A 148 6.00 2.51 4.73
N MET A 149 6.14 2.91 3.47
CA MET A 149 5.05 3.08 2.51
C MET A 149 5.37 2.37 1.21
N GLN A 150 4.41 1.63 0.70
CA GLN A 150 4.50 0.94 -0.58
C GLN A 150 3.19 1.19 -1.34
N GLY A 151 2.94 0.46 -2.43
CA GLY A 151 1.71 0.69 -3.18
C GLY A 151 1.38 -0.40 -4.17
N PHE A 152 0.40 -0.06 -4.97
CA PHE A 152 -0.06 -0.85 -6.10
C PHE A 152 0.35 -0.16 -7.40
N ASP A 153 0.64 -0.96 -8.40
CA ASP A 153 0.92 -0.51 -9.77
C ASP A 153 -0.31 0.16 -10.41
N ASP A 154 -0.14 0.72 -11.63
CA ASP A 154 -1.16 1.52 -12.32
C ASP A 154 -2.51 0.80 -12.40
N TYR A 155 -3.55 1.50 -12.02
CA TYR A 155 -4.92 0.98 -12.08
C TYR A 155 -5.49 1.09 -13.48
N GLY A 156 -6.09 -0.02 -13.93
CA GLY A 156 -6.87 -0.09 -15.15
C GLY A 156 -8.17 -0.85 -14.92
N ILE A 157 -8.84 -1.22 -16.01
CA ILE A 157 -10.12 -1.94 -15.95
C ILE A 157 -10.05 -3.22 -16.76
N GLY A 158 -10.26 -4.37 -16.07
CA GLY A 158 -10.53 -5.63 -16.72
C GLY A 158 -12.03 -5.83 -16.93
N THR A 159 -12.47 -6.31 -18.10
CA THR A 159 -13.88 -6.52 -18.41
C THR A 159 -14.13 -7.85 -19.11
N VAL A 160 -15.36 -8.36 -18.96
CA VAL A 160 -15.83 -9.59 -19.63
C VAL A 160 -16.03 -9.35 -21.13
N LYS A 161 -16.40 -8.14 -21.54
CA LYS A 161 -16.56 -7.73 -22.94
C LYS A 161 -15.64 -6.57 -23.26
N GLN A 162 -15.15 -6.52 -24.50
CA GLN A 162 -14.36 -5.39 -25.00
C GLN A 162 -15.24 -4.14 -25.08
N TRP A 163 -14.62 -2.99 -24.86
CA TRP A 163 -15.26 -1.67 -24.98
C TRP A 163 -14.24 -0.65 -25.50
N GLN A 164 -14.70 0.43 -26.12
CA GLN A 164 -13.85 1.46 -26.73
C GLN A 164 -13.99 2.81 -26.04
N LYS A 165 -15.21 3.20 -25.69
CA LYS A 165 -15.52 4.48 -25.05
C LYS A 165 -15.98 4.27 -23.62
N ALA A 166 -15.60 5.16 -22.71
CA ALA A 166 -16.01 5.09 -21.31
C ALA A 166 -17.54 5.04 -21.11
N SER A 167 -18.31 5.67 -22.01
CA SER A 167 -19.77 5.64 -22.00
C SER A 167 -20.38 4.23 -22.12
N GLU A 168 -19.64 3.27 -22.69
CA GLU A 168 -20.08 1.88 -22.80
C GLU A 168 -20.07 1.13 -21.46
N LEU A 169 -19.41 1.69 -20.44
CA LEU A 169 -19.45 1.17 -19.08
C LEU A 169 -20.68 1.62 -18.30
N LYS A 170 -21.53 2.50 -18.85
CA LYS A 170 -22.78 2.92 -18.19
C LYS A 170 -23.68 1.72 -17.94
N GLY A 171 -24.15 1.56 -16.70
CA GLY A 171 -24.96 0.43 -16.26
C GLY A 171 -24.20 -0.89 -16.07
N VAL A 172 -22.89 -0.94 -16.39
CA VAL A 172 -22.08 -2.13 -16.15
C VAL A 172 -21.71 -2.19 -14.67
N LYS A 173 -21.88 -3.35 -14.05
CA LYS A 173 -21.40 -3.61 -12.68
C LYS A 173 -19.90 -3.77 -12.68
N VAL A 174 -19.19 -2.89 -11.96
CA VAL A 174 -17.74 -2.86 -11.88
C VAL A 174 -17.29 -2.96 -10.42
N ILE A 175 -16.42 -3.93 -10.13
CA ILE A 175 -15.83 -4.14 -8.81
C ILE A 175 -14.68 -3.17 -8.59
N ALA A 176 -14.58 -2.64 -7.38
CA ALA A 176 -13.42 -1.88 -6.93
C ALA A 176 -13.27 -1.94 -5.40
N ALA A 177 -12.13 -1.45 -4.89
CA ALA A 177 -11.85 -1.37 -3.46
C ALA A 177 -12.19 0.02 -2.93
N GLY A 178 -13.41 0.25 -2.45
CA GLY A 178 -13.80 1.46 -1.71
C GLY A 178 -13.50 2.82 -2.36
N PRO A 179 -12.34 3.44 -2.12
CA PRO A 179 -12.08 4.84 -2.50
C PRO A 179 -11.97 5.08 -4.02
N ASN A 180 -11.77 4.04 -4.83
CA ASN A 180 -11.73 4.15 -6.29
C ASN A 180 -13.06 3.77 -6.98
N LEU A 181 -14.09 3.39 -6.23
CA LEU A 181 -15.43 3.18 -6.78
C LEU A 181 -15.99 4.42 -7.51
N PRO A 182 -15.82 5.65 -7.00
CA PRO A 182 -16.29 6.85 -7.67
C PRO A 182 -15.68 7.08 -9.05
N TRP A 183 -14.50 6.55 -9.35
CA TRP A 183 -13.88 6.68 -10.67
C TRP A 183 -14.77 6.16 -11.80
N VAL A 184 -15.57 5.13 -11.52
CA VAL A 184 -16.50 4.55 -12.50
C VAL A 184 -17.96 4.89 -12.20
N SER A 185 -18.38 4.98 -10.94
CA SER A 185 -19.77 5.25 -10.60
C SER A 185 -20.20 6.66 -11.03
N LEU A 186 -19.33 7.65 -10.93
CA LEU A 186 -19.58 9.00 -11.43
C LEU A 186 -19.72 9.04 -12.95
N PHE A 187 -19.19 8.04 -13.65
CA PHE A 187 -19.37 7.87 -15.09
C PHE A 187 -20.61 7.04 -15.46
N GLY A 188 -21.36 6.55 -14.46
CA GLY A 188 -22.60 5.83 -14.63
C GLY A 188 -22.52 4.31 -14.58
N SER A 189 -21.36 3.73 -14.25
CA SER A 189 -21.24 2.32 -13.90
C SER A 189 -21.89 2.02 -12.55
N ILE A 190 -22.31 0.79 -12.33
CA ILE A 190 -22.86 0.33 -11.04
C ILE A 190 -21.70 -0.19 -10.19
N PRO A 191 -21.36 0.47 -9.06
CA PRO A 191 -20.24 0.07 -8.25
C PRO A 191 -20.54 -1.19 -7.43
N VAL A 192 -19.55 -2.09 -7.32
CA VAL A 192 -19.59 -3.27 -6.46
C VAL A 192 -18.33 -3.25 -5.58
N THR A 193 -18.51 -3.15 -4.26
CA THR A 193 -17.40 -3.20 -3.31
C THR A 193 -16.95 -4.63 -3.12
N SER A 194 -15.64 -4.89 -3.26
CA SER A 194 -15.04 -6.19 -3.01
C SER A 194 -13.56 -6.06 -2.61
N THR A 195 -12.94 -7.19 -2.26
CA THR A 195 -11.52 -7.27 -1.88
C THR A 195 -10.78 -8.26 -2.78
N LEU A 196 -9.44 -8.16 -2.88
CA LEU A 196 -8.64 -9.04 -3.72
C LEU A 196 -8.96 -10.55 -3.56
N PRO A 197 -9.15 -11.09 -2.34
CA PRO A 197 -9.50 -12.50 -2.16
C PRO A 197 -10.86 -12.91 -2.72
N THR A 198 -11.82 -11.99 -2.84
CA THR A 198 -13.22 -12.28 -3.21
C THR A 198 -13.57 -11.90 -4.66
N MET A 199 -12.84 -10.95 -5.26
CA MET A 199 -13.13 -10.42 -6.61
C MET A 199 -13.20 -11.50 -7.70
N TYR A 200 -12.39 -12.57 -7.62
CA TYR A 200 -12.45 -13.64 -8.61
C TYR A 200 -13.82 -14.32 -8.64
N ASN A 201 -14.35 -14.65 -7.47
CA ASN A 201 -15.67 -15.29 -7.37
C ASN A 201 -16.79 -14.34 -7.83
N ASP A 202 -16.70 -13.04 -7.51
CA ASP A 202 -17.68 -12.05 -7.94
C ASP A 202 -17.74 -11.93 -9.47
N LEU A 203 -16.58 -12.01 -10.14
CA LEU A 203 -16.50 -12.06 -11.60
C LEU A 203 -17.03 -13.40 -12.15
N ALA A 204 -16.60 -14.53 -11.58
CA ALA A 204 -16.96 -15.87 -12.03
C ALA A 204 -18.47 -16.15 -11.92
N THR A 205 -19.11 -15.68 -10.84
CA THR A 205 -20.55 -15.81 -10.61
C THR A 205 -21.37 -14.75 -11.35
N GLY A 206 -20.74 -13.79 -12.01
CA GLY A 206 -21.40 -12.74 -12.77
C GLY A 206 -22.03 -11.64 -11.91
N VAL A 207 -21.68 -11.54 -10.62
CA VAL A 207 -22.03 -10.40 -9.75
C VAL A 207 -21.57 -9.09 -10.37
N ALA A 208 -20.41 -9.12 -11.04
CA ALA A 208 -19.91 -7.99 -11.83
C ALA A 208 -19.41 -8.44 -13.21
N LYS A 209 -19.28 -7.47 -14.12
CA LYS A 209 -18.77 -7.65 -15.49
C LYS A 209 -17.49 -6.87 -15.76
N GLY A 210 -17.00 -6.14 -14.77
CA GLY A 210 -15.73 -5.43 -14.80
C GLY A 210 -15.11 -5.32 -13.42
N VAL A 211 -13.81 -5.02 -13.39
CA VAL A 211 -13.03 -4.84 -12.17
C VAL A 211 -11.99 -3.74 -12.38
N ILE A 212 -11.95 -2.76 -11.47
CA ILE A 212 -10.84 -1.82 -11.35
C ILE A 212 -9.76 -2.50 -10.52
N ILE A 213 -8.60 -2.68 -11.10
CA ILE A 213 -7.48 -3.38 -10.47
C ILE A 213 -6.17 -2.95 -11.15
N PHE A 214 -5.07 -3.50 -10.75
CA PHE A 214 -3.77 -3.32 -11.36
C PHE A 214 -3.32 -4.60 -12.12
N PRO A 215 -2.54 -4.49 -13.21
CA PRO A 215 -2.26 -5.62 -14.09
C PRO A 215 -1.49 -6.75 -13.40
N SER A 216 -0.67 -6.45 -12.38
CA SER A 216 0.04 -7.48 -11.63
C SER A 216 -0.89 -8.44 -10.87
N ALA A 217 -2.02 -7.95 -10.35
CA ALA A 217 -3.05 -8.78 -9.74
C ALA A 217 -3.91 -9.46 -10.79
N HIS A 218 -4.27 -8.73 -11.85
CA HIS A 218 -5.17 -9.22 -12.90
C HIS A 218 -4.58 -10.41 -13.66
N ALA A 219 -3.32 -10.33 -14.07
CA ALA A 219 -2.61 -11.41 -14.75
C ALA A 219 -1.99 -12.45 -13.80
N GLY A 220 -1.66 -12.01 -12.57
CA GLY A 220 -0.84 -12.77 -11.64
C GLY A 220 -1.61 -13.73 -10.75
N GLY A 221 -1.31 -13.68 -9.46
CA GLY A 221 -1.78 -14.66 -8.47
C GLY A 221 -3.29 -14.72 -8.25
N PHE A 222 -4.03 -13.68 -8.61
CA PHE A 222 -5.50 -13.64 -8.50
C PHE A 222 -6.23 -14.04 -9.79
N LYS A 223 -5.55 -14.05 -10.94
CA LYS A 223 -6.03 -14.59 -12.23
C LYS A 223 -7.37 -14.02 -12.73
N PHE A 224 -7.69 -12.78 -12.41
CA PHE A 224 -8.99 -12.18 -12.82
C PHE A 224 -9.18 -12.16 -14.34
N TYR A 225 -8.08 -12.19 -15.13
CA TYR A 225 -8.12 -12.30 -16.60
C TYR A 225 -8.86 -13.54 -17.11
N GLU A 226 -9.00 -14.57 -16.30
CA GLU A 226 -9.74 -15.79 -16.69
C GLU A 226 -11.22 -15.47 -16.93
N GLN A 227 -11.78 -14.59 -16.12
CA GLN A 227 -13.17 -14.15 -16.13
C GLN A 227 -13.37 -12.82 -16.89
N ALA A 228 -12.37 -11.92 -16.87
CA ALA A 228 -12.41 -10.60 -17.47
C ALA A 228 -11.17 -10.40 -18.38
N PRO A 229 -11.15 -11.03 -19.57
CA PRO A 229 -9.94 -11.11 -20.39
C PRO A 229 -9.54 -9.83 -21.11
N TYR A 230 -10.44 -8.84 -21.20
CA TYR A 230 -10.17 -7.57 -21.86
C TYR A 230 -9.67 -6.54 -20.86
N TRP A 231 -8.40 -6.18 -20.99
CA TRP A 231 -7.76 -5.19 -20.14
C TRP A 231 -7.65 -3.84 -20.85
N LYS A 232 -8.06 -2.78 -20.16
CA LYS A 232 -7.85 -1.41 -20.64
C LYS A 232 -6.97 -0.64 -19.67
N VAL A 233 -5.84 -0.15 -20.15
CA VAL A 233 -5.00 0.83 -19.46
C VAL A 233 -5.71 2.17 -19.56
N ILE A 234 -6.17 2.69 -18.43
CA ILE A 234 -6.92 3.95 -18.33
C ILE A 234 -5.96 5.13 -18.08
N GLY A 235 -4.89 4.87 -17.31
CA GLY A 235 -4.01 5.91 -16.80
C GLY A 235 -4.55 6.57 -15.53
N PHE A 236 -5.32 5.83 -14.72
CA PHE A 236 -5.73 6.33 -13.40
C PHE A 236 -4.55 6.63 -12.49
N GLY A 237 -3.46 5.89 -12.66
CA GLY A 237 -2.21 6.05 -11.96
C GLY A 237 -1.91 4.91 -10.98
N ALA A 238 -0.64 4.79 -10.63
CA ALA A 238 -0.15 3.97 -9.53
C ALA A 238 -0.47 4.65 -8.19
N MET A 239 -0.74 3.87 -7.15
CA MET A 239 -1.18 4.39 -5.85
C MET A 239 -0.27 3.91 -4.72
N ALA A 240 0.44 4.84 -4.07
CA ALA A 240 1.28 4.54 -2.91
C ALA A 240 0.44 4.45 -1.63
N GLN A 241 -0.42 3.44 -1.54
CA GLN A 241 -1.53 3.33 -0.58
C GLN A 241 -1.38 2.22 0.46
N THR A 242 -0.32 1.42 0.38
CA THR A 242 -0.04 0.46 1.44
C THR A 242 0.98 1.05 2.40
N ILE A 243 0.68 0.99 3.68
CA ILE A 243 1.60 1.43 4.73
C ILE A 243 1.94 0.28 5.65
N THR A 244 3.11 0.37 6.24
CA THR A 244 3.55 -0.53 7.31
C THR A 244 3.74 0.29 8.56
N THR A 245 3.18 -0.18 9.65
CA THR A 245 3.22 0.46 10.96
C THR A 245 3.71 -0.49 12.02
N ILE A 246 4.28 0.05 13.10
CA ILE A 246 4.63 -0.68 14.31
C ILE A 246 3.79 -0.14 15.47
N ASN A 247 3.29 -1.02 16.33
CA ASN A 247 2.61 -0.63 17.56
C ASN A 247 3.54 0.18 18.46
N LEU A 248 3.10 1.32 18.98
CA LEU A 248 3.94 2.21 19.79
C LEU A 248 4.36 1.59 21.12
N ASP A 249 3.51 0.79 21.74
CA ASP A 249 3.86 0.15 23.02
C ASP A 249 4.86 -0.99 22.82
N THR A 250 4.77 -1.71 21.67
CA THR A 250 5.82 -2.64 21.26
C THR A 250 7.13 -1.89 21.03
N LEU A 251 7.10 -0.79 20.28
CA LEU A 251 8.31 -0.02 19.97
C LEU A 251 9.00 0.52 21.22
N LYS A 252 8.24 0.99 22.24
CA LYS A 252 8.75 1.45 23.53
C LYS A 252 9.42 0.34 24.37
N LYS A 253 9.00 -0.91 24.20
CA LYS A 253 9.55 -2.06 24.93
C LYS A 253 10.82 -2.63 24.32
N LEU A 254 11.12 -2.27 23.07
CA LEU A 254 12.31 -2.75 22.38
C LEU A 254 13.56 -1.96 22.81
N PRO A 255 14.72 -2.62 22.93
CA PRO A 255 15.98 -1.91 23.08
C PRO A 255 16.21 -0.92 21.93
N PRO A 256 16.81 0.24 22.18
CA PRO A 256 17.01 1.28 21.16
C PRO A 256 17.71 0.77 19.90
N GLU A 257 18.71 -0.11 20.04
CA GLU A 257 19.43 -0.71 18.92
C GLU A 257 18.56 -1.65 18.08
N VAL A 258 17.68 -2.43 18.71
CA VAL A 258 16.71 -3.29 17.99
C VAL A 258 15.67 -2.43 17.26
N ALA A 259 15.13 -1.42 17.93
CA ALA A 259 14.20 -0.47 17.34
C ALA A 259 14.83 0.25 16.13
N LYS A 260 16.10 0.67 16.24
CA LYS A 260 16.87 1.30 15.16
C LYS A 260 16.98 0.36 13.95
N ILE A 261 17.36 -0.90 14.16
CA ILE A 261 17.48 -1.90 13.09
C ILE A 261 16.13 -2.09 12.38
N ILE A 262 15.03 -2.20 13.12
CA ILE A 262 13.67 -2.32 12.53
C ILE A 262 13.37 -1.12 11.64
N MET A 263 13.64 0.10 12.09
CA MET A 263 13.39 1.32 11.32
C MET A 263 14.27 1.43 10.06
N GLU A 264 15.50 0.96 10.11
CA GLU A 264 16.40 0.93 8.95
C GLU A 264 15.96 -0.12 7.94
N GLU A 265 15.62 -1.34 8.41
CA GLU A 265 15.14 -2.41 7.52
C GLU A 265 13.76 -2.11 6.94
N ALA A 266 12.91 -1.34 7.63
CA ALA A 266 11.68 -0.84 7.06
C ALA A 266 11.91 0.02 5.81
N LYS A 267 12.96 0.86 5.79
CA LYS A 267 13.35 1.67 4.61
C LYS A 267 13.88 0.80 3.46
N ASN A 268 14.66 -0.24 3.78
CA ASN A 268 15.19 -1.19 2.79
C ASN A 268 14.05 -1.99 2.15
N TYR A 269 13.15 -2.48 2.98
CA TYR A 269 11.95 -3.19 2.58
C TYR A 269 11.04 -2.31 1.70
N GLU A 270 10.81 -1.08 2.08
CA GLU A 270 10.00 -0.12 1.34
C GLU A 270 10.50 0.02 -0.10
N LYS A 271 11.78 0.29 -0.29
CA LYS A 271 12.41 0.42 -1.62
C LYS A 271 12.31 -0.87 -2.43
N ALA A 272 12.54 -2.02 -1.80
CA ALA A 272 12.45 -3.32 -2.45
C ALA A 272 11.01 -3.60 -2.93
N ALA A 273 10.01 -3.31 -2.10
CA ALA A 273 8.61 -3.54 -2.40
C ALA A 273 8.09 -2.62 -3.52
N VAL A 274 8.49 -1.35 -3.53
CA VAL A 274 8.12 -0.39 -4.59
C VAL A 274 8.73 -0.80 -5.92
N LYS A 275 10.01 -1.17 -5.94
CA LYS A 275 10.69 -1.68 -7.14
C LYS A 275 10.06 -2.98 -7.67
N ASP A 276 9.77 -3.93 -6.78
CA ASP A 276 9.06 -5.19 -7.14
C ASP A 276 7.66 -4.88 -7.71
N GLY A 277 6.92 -3.93 -7.11
CA GLY A 277 5.62 -3.49 -7.61
C GLY A 277 5.71 -2.95 -9.04
N GLN A 278 6.67 -2.06 -9.31
CA GLN A 278 6.87 -1.51 -10.65
C GLN A 278 7.28 -2.58 -11.68
N GLN A 279 8.11 -3.53 -11.29
CA GLN A 279 8.48 -4.66 -12.17
C GLN A 279 7.28 -5.57 -12.46
N ARG A 280 6.44 -5.83 -11.47
CA ARG A 280 5.21 -6.63 -11.61
C ARG A 280 4.20 -5.94 -12.54
N TYR A 281 4.14 -4.61 -12.58
CA TYR A 281 3.34 -3.86 -13.54
C TYR A 281 3.70 -4.24 -14.99
N GLN A 282 4.97 -4.10 -15.35
CA GLN A 282 5.46 -4.39 -16.69
C GLN A 282 5.24 -5.86 -17.07
N LYS A 283 5.55 -6.75 -16.12
CA LYS A 283 5.31 -8.18 -16.30
C LYS A 283 3.81 -8.47 -16.46
N GLY A 284 2.95 -7.85 -15.67
CA GLY A 284 1.49 -8.04 -15.72
C GLY A 284 0.91 -7.68 -17.08
N LEU A 285 1.28 -6.53 -17.65
CA LEU A 285 0.87 -6.13 -19.01
C LEU A 285 1.35 -7.14 -20.06
N THR A 286 2.63 -7.55 -20.00
CA THR A 286 3.18 -8.55 -20.92
C THR A 286 2.45 -9.89 -20.81
N ASP A 287 2.16 -10.33 -19.60
CA ASP A 287 1.45 -11.59 -19.37
C ASP A 287 0.01 -11.52 -19.88
N LEU A 288 -0.70 -10.39 -19.69
CA LEU A 288 -2.07 -10.20 -20.22
C LEU A 288 -2.13 -10.32 -21.73
N VAL A 289 -1.17 -9.75 -22.46
CA VAL A 289 -1.07 -9.93 -23.91
C VAL A 289 -0.87 -11.40 -24.28
N LYS A 290 0.04 -12.11 -23.61
CA LYS A 290 0.29 -13.53 -23.85
C LYS A 290 -0.91 -14.41 -23.55
N LEU A 291 -1.59 -14.11 -22.42
CA LEU A 291 -2.77 -14.86 -21.96
C LEU A 291 -3.98 -14.63 -22.87
N GLY A 292 -4.15 -13.39 -23.37
CA GLY A 292 -5.16 -13.06 -24.37
C GLY A 292 -4.94 -13.86 -25.66
N LYS A 293 -3.73 -13.86 -26.20
CA LYS A 293 -3.40 -14.65 -27.41
C LYS A 293 -3.71 -16.13 -27.25
N LYS A 294 -3.45 -16.73 -26.09
CA LYS A 294 -3.82 -18.13 -25.80
C LYS A 294 -5.33 -18.38 -25.83
N LYS A 295 -6.15 -17.35 -25.59
CA LYS A 295 -7.61 -17.38 -25.69
C LYS A 295 -8.14 -16.95 -27.08
N GLY A 296 -7.27 -16.71 -28.05
CA GLY A 296 -7.63 -16.20 -29.37
C GLY A 296 -7.99 -14.70 -29.38
N ILE A 297 -7.63 -13.95 -28.33
CA ILE A 297 -7.90 -12.51 -28.21
C ILE A 297 -6.61 -11.74 -28.52
N ASN A 298 -6.55 -11.12 -29.70
CA ASN A 298 -5.38 -10.37 -30.13
C ASN A 298 -5.24 -9.02 -29.38
N ASP A 299 -6.36 -8.37 -29.11
CA ASP A 299 -6.44 -7.04 -28.46
C ASP A 299 -6.87 -7.17 -26.99
N ALA A 300 -6.27 -8.13 -26.28
CA ALA A 300 -6.56 -8.34 -24.85
C ALA A 300 -6.13 -7.15 -23.97
N VAL A 301 -5.13 -6.39 -24.41
CA VAL A 301 -4.66 -5.16 -23.76
C VAL A 301 -4.82 -4.00 -24.72
N THR A 302 -5.58 -3.00 -24.31
CA THR A 302 -5.77 -1.76 -25.07
C THR A 302 -5.58 -0.55 -24.17
N TYR A 303 -5.39 0.63 -24.76
CA TYR A 303 -5.15 1.88 -24.06
C TYR A 303 -6.32 2.84 -24.30
N LEU A 304 -6.74 3.55 -23.27
CA LEU A 304 -7.74 4.59 -23.41
C LEU A 304 -7.08 5.83 -24.05
N PRO A 305 -7.59 6.35 -25.19
CA PRO A 305 -7.06 7.55 -25.82
C PRO A 305 -7.12 8.79 -24.90
N LEU A 306 -6.22 9.73 -25.08
CA LEU A 306 -6.10 10.93 -24.25
C LEU A 306 -7.38 11.80 -24.25
N ASP A 307 -8.06 11.91 -25.39
CA ASP A 307 -9.36 12.60 -25.47
C ASP A 307 -10.41 11.94 -24.59
N GLN A 308 -10.44 10.60 -24.54
CA GLN A 308 -11.34 9.85 -23.66
C GLN A 308 -10.95 9.96 -22.19
N GLN A 309 -9.64 10.02 -21.87
CA GLN A 309 -9.17 10.32 -20.51
C GLN A 309 -9.61 11.72 -20.06
N LYS A 310 -9.53 12.73 -20.96
CA LYS A 310 -10.03 14.09 -20.68
C LYS A 310 -11.51 14.11 -20.39
N ILE A 311 -12.32 13.44 -21.22
CA ILE A 311 -13.78 13.33 -21.01
C ILE A 311 -14.06 12.69 -19.65
N TRP A 312 -13.30 11.64 -19.28
CA TRP A 312 -13.45 10.98 -17.98
C TRP A 312 -13.09 11.90 -16.82
N ALA A 313 -11.92 12.53 -16.87
CA ALA A 313 -11.47 13.46 -15.83
C ALA A 313 -12.41 14.65 -15.67
N GLU A 314 -12.95 15.22 -16.76
CA GLU A 314 -13.97 16.26 -16.71
C GLU A 314 -15.27 15.81 -16.02
N THR A 315 -15.68 14.55 -16.27
CA THR A 315 -16.93 14.02 -15.68
C THR A 315 -16.83 13.91 -14.16
N ILE A 316 -15.64 13.65 -13.62
CA ILE A 316 -15.41 13.46 -12.18
C ILE A 316 -14.77 14.67 -11.50
N LYS A 317 -14.63 15.80 -12.19
CA LYS A 317 -13.80 16.96 -11.76
C LYS A 317 -14.20 17.60 -10.43
N ASP A 318 -15.47 17.50 -10.04
CA ASP A 318 -15.97 18.09 -8.79
C ASP A 318 -15.72 17.18 -7.57
N TRP A 319 -15.50 15.89 -7.81
CA TRP A 319 -15.31 14.91 -6.75
C TRP A 319 -14.04 15.14 -5.91
N PRO A 320 -12.84 15.44 -6.49
CA PRO A 320 -11.66 15.78 -5.72
C PRO A 320 -11.90 16.93 -4.73
N ASN A 321 -12.57 17.99 -5.16
CA ASN A 321 -12.89 19.12 -4.29
C ASN A 321 -13.86 18.75 -3.16
N SER A 322 -14.85 17.89 -3.43
CA SER A 322 -15.74 17.35 -2.39
C SER A 322 -14.93 16.59 -1.33
N ARG A 323 -14.00 15.72 -1.74
CA ARG A 323 -13.16 14.96 -0.80
C ARG A 323 -12.21 15.84 0.00
N ALA A 324 -11.66 16.90 -0.60
CA ALA A 324 -10.88 17.91 0.12
C ALA A 324 -11.68 18.58 1.23
N LYS A 325 -12.94 18.94 0.94
CA LYS A 325 -13.86 19.52 1.96
C LYS A 325 -14.15 18.52 3.09
N ASP A 326 -14.34 17.24 2.79
CA ASP A 326 -14.55 16.23 3.82
C ASP A 326 -13.30 16.04 4.70
N ILE A 327 -12.10 16.02 4.11
CA ILE A 327 -10.84 15.97 4.88
C ILE A 327 -10.77 17.16 5.85
N THR A 328 -11.08 18.37 5.38
CA THR A 328 -11.04 19.58 6.21
C THR A 328 -12.06 19.51 7.33
N LYS A 329 -13.31 19.16 7.00
CA LYS A 329 -14.43 19.10 7.95
C LYS A 329 -14.23 18.03 9.01
N ASP A 330 -13.88 16.81 8.62
CA ASP A 330 -13.93 15.66 9.51
C ASP A 330 -12.62 15.40 10.25
N TYR A 331 -11.49 15.94 9.72
CA TYR A 331 -10.15 15.69 10.27
C TYR A 331 -9.40 16.98 10.67
N GLY A 332 -9.94 18.18 10.38
CA GLY A 332 -9.28 19.45 10.69
C GLY A 332 -7.97 19.69 9.93
N MET A 333 -7.73 18.94 8.86
CA MET A 333 -6.56 19.07 7.99
C MET A 333 -6.98 19.82 6.72
N ASP A 334 -6.18 20.79 6.26
CA ASP A 334 -6.48 21.47 5.00
C ASP A 334 -6.38 20.49 3.81
N GLY A 335 -7.53 19.94 3.44
CA GLY A 335 -7.64 18.96 2.35
C GLY A 335 -7.35 19.58 0.98
N ALA A 336 -7.67 20.87 0.79
CA ALA A 336 -7.37 21.55 -0.46
C ALA A 336 -5.86 21.79 -0.61
N ALA A 337 -5.19 22.28 0.42
CA ALA A 337 -3.73 22.43 0.41
C ALA A 337 -3.02 21.08 0.20
N LEU A 338 -3.47 20.01 0.87
CA LEU A 338 -2.92 18.67 0.74
C LEU A 338 -2.98 18.16 -0.70
N MET A 339 -4.16 18.22 -1.33
CA MET A 339 -4.36 17.65 -2.66
C MET A 339 -3.76 18.53 -3.76
N ASN A 340 -3.76 19.86 -3.59
CA ASN A 340 -3.06 20.76 -4.51
C ASN A 340 -1.54 20.55 -4.45
N ALA A 341 -0.96 20.45 -3.25
CA ALA A 341 0.46 20.14 -3.08
C ALA A 341 0.85 18.83 -3.76
N TYR A 342 -0.01 17.80 -3.68
CA TYR A 342 0.22 16.54 -4.36
C TYR A 342 0.24 16.69 -5.89
N MET A 343 -0.73 17.44 -6.47
CA MET A 343 -0.73 17.72 -7.89
C MET A 343 0.49 18.52 -8.31
N ASP A 344 0.87 19.56 -7.55
CA ASP A 344 2.05 20.38 -7.83
C ASP A 344 3.35 19.57 -7.81
N GLU A 345 3.52 18.70 -6.80
CA GLU A 345 4.69 17.83 -6.75
C GLU A 345 4.71 16.79 -7.88
N MET A 346 3.53 16.32 -8.31
CA MET A 346 3.41 15.43 -9.45
C MET A 346 3.79 16.12 -10.76
N GLU A 347 3.32 17.35 -10.99
CA GLU A 347 3.67 18.16 -12.17
C GLU A 347 5.17 18.49 -12.24
N LYS A 348 5.84 18.70 -11.10
CA LYS A 348 7.31 18.87 -11.04
C LYS A 348 8.08 17.64 -11.53
N THR A 349 7.47 16.46 -11.57
CA THR A 349 8.09 15.25 -12.18
C THR A 349 7.96 15.20 -13.70
N GLY A 350 7.29 16.18 -14.30
CA GLY A 350 6.97 16.20 -15.73
C GLY A 350 5.63 15.57 -16.10
N HIS A 351 4.87 15.09 -15.08
CA HIS A 351 3.54 14.53 -15.30
C HIS A 351 2.57 15.63 -15.75
N LYS A 352 1.68 15.28 -16.71
CA LYS A 352 0.62 16.17 -17.20
C LYS A 352 -0.73 15.50 -16.95
N PHE A 353 -1.53 16.09 -16.10
CA PHE A 353 -2.91 15.64 -15.88
C PHE A 353 -3.73 15.88 -17.17
N PRO A 354 -4.62 14.94 -17.58
CA PRO A 354 -5.58 15.19 -18.66
C PRO A 354 -6.44 16.43 -18.38
N VAL A 355 -6.82 16.60 -17.10
CA VAL A 355 -7.48 17.77 -16.52
C VAL A 355 -6.89 18.00 -15.15
N ARG A 356 -6.33 19.20 -14.92
CA ARG A 356 -5.92 19.58 -13.56
C ARG A 356 -7.16 19.97 -12.77
N TYR A 357 -7.41 19.25 -11.69
CA TYR A 357 -8.56 19.48 -10.85
C TYR A 357 -8.48 20.83 -10.11
N LYS A 358 -9.59 21.55 -10.03
CA LYS A 358 -9.72 22.76 -9.23
C LYS A 358 -10.19 22.37 -7.83
N ILE A 359 -9.32 22.56 -6.82
CA ILE A 359 -9.58 22.20 -5.43
C ILE A 359 -9.38 23.41 -4.55
N GLY A 360 -10.38 23.74 -3.75
CA GLY A 360 -10.40 24.98 -2.99
C GLY A 360 -11.08 26.12 -3.79
N GLY A 361 -12.10 26.76 -3.22
CA GLY A 361 -12.90 27.81 -3.82
C GLY A 361 -14.31 27.76 -3.26
#